data_89038b3f3c01a63557f5802f86127f78
#
_entry.id   89038b3f3c01a63557f5802f86127f78
#
_cell.length_a   1.000
_cell.length_b   1.000
_cell.length_c   1.000
_cell.angle_alpha   90.00
_cell.angle_beta   90.00
_cell.angle_gamma   90.00
#
_symmetry.space_group_name_H-M   'P 1'
#
loop_
_entity.id
_entity.type
_entity.pdbx_description
1 polymer ?
#
loop_
_entity_poly.entity_id
_entity_poly.type
_entity_poly.pdbx_seq_one_letter_code
_entity_poly.pdbx_strand_id
1 'polypeptide(L)'
;ATLAGIKVLRLLSEPTAAAIAYGLDEAKEGVIAIYDLGGGTFDISILRLSRGVFEVLATGGDSALGGDDFDYAIAQWLCAEIGMGDSLNPMEQRILLETAKAAKEELTDSDEVQLEVLDWQGTLSREIMDTLIEDLVAKTVRACRRALRDAGVGVGAIDNVVLVGGSTRTPLV
;
A
#
# COMPACT_ATOMS: atom_id res chain seq x y z
N ALA A 1 19.96 16.84 0.19
CA ALA A 1 20.61 16.78 -1.13
C ALA A 1 21.91 17.57 -1.12
N THR A 2 21.90 18.89 -0.86
CA THR A 2 23.12 19.76 -0.91
C THR A 2 24.20 19.31 0.09
N LEU A 3 23.83 18.91 1.33
CA LEU A 3 24.77 18.37 2.31
C LEU A 3 25.44 17.05 1.87
N ALA A 4 24.78 16.30 0.99
CA ALA A 4 25.32 15.07 0.39
C ALA A 4 26.04 15.33 -0.96
N GLY A 5 26.31 16.60 -1.30
CA GLY A 5 26.97 16.97 -2.55
C GLY A 5 26.11 16.84 -3.82
N ILE A 6 24.82 16.60 -3.67
CA ILE A 6 23.89 16.43 -4.80
C ILE A 6 23.36 17.80 -5.24
N LYS A 7 23.54 18.14 -6.51
CA LYS A 7 22.98 19.35 -7.11
C LYS A 7 21.50 19.09 -7.45
N VAL A 8 20.59 19.74 -6.71
CA VAL A 8 19.16 19.71 -7.02
C VAL A 8 18.87 20.64 -8.18
N LEU A 9 18.30 20.09 -9.25
CA LEU A 9 17.90 20.88 -10.42
C LEU A 9 16.45 21.35 -10.29
N ARG A 10 15.56 20.49 -9.78
CA ARG A 10 14.13 20.76 -9.62
C ARG A 10 13.54 19.84 -8.52
N LEU A 11 12.49 20.32 -7.86
CA LEU A 11 11.62 19.50 -7.01
C LEU A 11 10.36 19.17 -7.80
N LEU A 12 9.91 17.95 -7.69
CA LEU A 12 8.66 17.46 -8.26
C LEU A 12 7.86 16.78 -7.15
N SER A 13 6.55 17.01 -7.09
CA SER A 13 5.71 16.30 -6.14
C SER A 13 5.61 14.82 -6.51
N GLU A 14 5.59 13.93 -5.52
CA GLU A 14 5.59 12.48 -5.71
C GLU A 14 4.44 12.00 -6.60
N PRO A 15 3.16 12.41 -6.38
CA PRO A 15 2.06 11.97 -7.25
C PRO A 15 2.21 12.46 -8.70
N THR A 16 2.76 13.65 -8.93
CA THR A 16 3.05 14.12 -10.29
C THR A 16 4.17 13.30 -10.93
N ALA A 17 5.20 12.95 -10.17
CA ALA A 17 6.29 12.10 -10.66
C ALA A 17 5.77 10.70 -11.02
N ALA A 18 4.88 10.14 -10.21
CA ALA A 18 4.23 8.87 -10.49
C ALA A 18 3.41 8.95 -11.79
N ALA A 19 2.56 9.97 -11.96
CA ALA A 19 1.77 10.14 -13.18
C ALA A 19 2.65 10.21 -14.44
N ILE A 20 3.77 10.94 -14.39
CA ILE A 20 4.73 11.05 -15.51
C ILE A 20 5.40 9.69 -15.76
N ALA A 21 5.84 8.99 -14.71
CA ALA A 21 6.50 7.70 -14.85
C ALA A 21 5.62 6.64 -15.52
N TYR A 22 4.31 6.75 -15.38
CA TYR A 22 3.32 5.91 -16.08
C TYR A 22 2.89 6.47 -17.44
N GLY A 23 3.57 7.49 -17.97
CA GLY A 23 3.33 8.04 -19.31
C GLY A 23 2.03 8.83 -19.44
N LEU A 24 1.47 9.31 -18.33
CA LEU A 24 0.20 10.04 -18.35
C LEU A 24 0.36 11.51 -18.75
N ASP A 25 1.57 12.02 -18.87
CA ASP A 25 1.90 13.34 -19.39
C ASP A 25 1.61 13.49 -20.89
N GLU A 26 1.64 12.38 -21.63
CA GLU A 26 1.22 12.28 -23.04
C GLU A 26 -0.27 11.92 -23.21
N ALA A 27 -0.98 11.66 -22.11
CA ALA A 27 -2.38 11.28 -22.12
C ALA A 27 -3.28 12.47 -22.53
N LYS A 28 -4.50 12.15 -22.94
CA LYS A 28 -5.55 13.15 -23.11
C LYS A 28 -5.85 13.82 -21.76
N GLU A 29 -6.34 15.06 -21.80
CA GLU A 29 -6.84 15.76 -20.61
C GLU A 29 -7.80 14.87 -19.82
N GLY A 30 -7.70 14.89 -18.48
CA GLY A 30 -8.53 14.03 -17.65
C GLY A 30 -8.22 14.12 -16.16
N VAL A 31 -8.94 13.34 -15.37
CA VAL A 31 -8.75 13.23 -13.92
C VAL A 31 -8.10 11.89 -13.59
N ILE A 32 -7.06 11.96 -12.78
CA ILE A 32 -6.19 10.83 -12.44
C ILE A 32 -6.20 10.68 -10.92
N ALA A 33 -6.38 9.47 -10.44
CA ALA A 33 -6.17 9.11 -9.04
C ALA A 33 -4.83 8.39 -8.89
N ILE A 34 -3.98 8.88 -8.00
CA ILE A 34 -2.72 8.21 -7.61
C ILE A 34 -2.95 7.58 -6.24
N TYR A 35 -2.98 6.27 -6.20
CA TYR A 35 -3.14 5.45 -4.99
C TYR A 35 -1.77 4.88 -4.63
N ASP A 36 -1.14 5.43 -3.60
CA ASP A 36 0.19 5.03 -3.17
C ASP A 36 0.11 4.34 -1.81
N LEU A 37 0.33 3.02 -1.81
CA LEU A 37 0.37 2.19 -0.61
C LEU A 37 1.76 1.57 -0.46
N GLY A 38 2.56 2.24 0.37
CA GLY A 38 3.91 1.80 0.70
C GLY A 38 3.97 0.81 1.86
N GLY A 39 5.16 0.68 2.48
CA GLY A 39 5.33 -0.15 3.68
C GLY A 39 4.65 0.43 4.92
N GLY A 40 4.78 1.74 5.16
CA GLY A 40 4.30 2.38 6.39
C GLY A 40 3.27 3.49 6.19
N THR A 41 3.01 3.93 4.96
CA THR A 41 2.08 5.04 4.67
C THR A 41 1.18 4.70 3.50
N PHE A 42 0.00 5.27 3.55
CA PHE A 42 -0.96 5.31 2.45
C PHE A 42 -1.23 6.76 2.05
N ASP A 43 -1.06 7.08 0.77
CA ASP A 43 -1.36 8.37 0.19
C ASP A 43 -2.29 8.23 -1.01
N ILE A 44 -3.26 9.12 -1.11
CA ILE A 44 -4.17 9.26 -2.26
C ILE A 44 -4.12 10.69 -2.77
N SER A 45 -3.90 10.87 -4.07
CA SER A 45 -3.91 12.18 -4.72
C SER A 45 -4.83 12.16 -5.92
N ILE A 46 -5.68 13.17 -6.02
CA ILE A 46 -6.55 13.40 -7.18
C ILE A 46 -5.95 14.53 -7.99
N LEU A 47 -5.55 14.22 -9.22
CA LEU A 47 -4.91 15.15 -10.14
C LEU A 47 -5.82 15.42 -11.34
N ARG A 48 -5.73 16.65 -11.87
CA ARG A 48 -6.27 16.98 -13.19
C ARG A 48 -5.13 17.24 -14.15
N LEU A 49 -5.11 16.54 -15.26
CA LEU A 49 -4.23 16.83 -16.38
C LEU A 49 -4.96 17.74 -17.37
N SER A 50 -4.43 18.92 -17.63
CA SER A 50 -4.92 19.83 -18.66
C SER A 50 -3.76 20.51 -19.37
N ARG A 51 -3.69 20.38 -20.69
CA ARG A 51 -2.66 20.98 -21.53
C ARG A 51 -1.22 20.70 -21.07
N GLY A 52 -0.96 19.46 -20.64
CA GLY A 52 0.36 19.05 -20.15
C GLY A 52 0.70 19.55 -18.74
N VAL A 53 -0.25 20.13 -18.01
CA VAL A 53 -0.07 20.60 -16.63
C VAL A 53 -0.88 19.71 -15.69
N PHE A 54 -0.22 19.20 -14.66
CA PHE A 54 -0.86 18.49 -13.56
C PHE A 54 -1.25 19.47 -12.46
N GLU A 55 -2.54 19.55 -12.18
CA GLU A 55 -3.11 20.28 -11.05
C GLU A 55 -3.52 19.28 -9.97
N VAL A 56 -3.04 19.44 -8.74
CA VAL A 56 -3.48 18.63 -7.59
C VAL A 56 -4.79 19.19 -7.08
N LEU A 57 -5.88 18.43 -7.22
CA LEU A 57 -7.22 18.83 -6.77
C LEU A 57 -7.43 18.56 -5.29
N ALA A 58 -6.97 17.40 -4.82
CA ALA A 58 -7.02 17.01 -3.41
C ALA A 58 -5.98 15.94 -3.12
N THR A 59 -5.59 15.87 -1.85
CA THR A 59 -4.75 14.80 -1.29
C THR A 59 -5.37 14.29 -0.01
N GLY A 60 -5.10 13.05 0.34
CA GLY A 60 -5.51 12.41 1.57
C GLY A 60 -4.62 11.22 1.85
N GLY A 61 -4.91 10.49 2.92
CA GLY A 61 -4.13 9.30 3.25
C GLY A 61 -4.18 8.97 4.73
N ASP A 62 -3.25 8.11 5.13
CA ASP A 62 -2.99 7.69 6.51
C ASP A 62 -1.49 7.47 6.67
N SER A 63 -0.84 8.28 7.51
CA SER A 63 0.61 8.23 7.74
C SER A 63 1.06 7.06 8.64
N ALA A 64 0.13 6.24 9.09
CA ALA A 64 0.36 5.06 9.93
C ALA A 64 -0.44 3.85 9.41
N LEU A 65 -0.48 3.69 8.07
CA LEU A 65 -1.15 2.58 7.40
C LEU A 65 -0.33 2.16 6.18
N GLY A 66 0.12 0.92 6.16
CA GLY A 66 0.90 0.39 5.06
C GLY A 66 1.05 -1.13 5.10
N GLY A 67 1.94 -1.65 4.28
CA GLY A 67 2.23 -3.08 4.21
C GLY A 67 2.78 -3.69 5.50
N ASP A 68 3.43 -2.87 6.34
CA ASP A 68 3.94 -3.31 7.64
C ASP A 68 2.79 -3.63 8.61
N ASP A 69 1.63 -2.95 8.49
CA ASP A 69 0.42 -3.28 9.25
C ASP A 69 -0.18 -4.61 8.78
N PHE A 70 -0.10 -4.91 7.48
CA PHE A 70 -0.50 -6.22 6.94
C PHE A 70 0.41 -7.32 7.49
N ASP A 71 1.72 -7.10 7.47
CA ASP A 71 2.70 -8.04 8.04
C ASP A 71 2.43 -8.29 9.51
N TYR A 72 2.10 -7.23 10.26
CA TYR A 72 1.78 -7.33 11.67
C TYR A 72 0.49 -8.12 11.94
N ALA A 73 -0.55 -7.91 11.13
CA ALA A 73 -1.81 -8.68 11.24
C ALA A 73 -1.58 -10.18 11.00
N ILE A 74 -0.78 -10.52 9.99
CA ILE A 74 -0.41 -11.91 9.70
C ILE A 74 0.47 -12.49 10.83
N ALA A 75 1.44 -11.72 11.35
CA ALA A 75 2.29 -12.16 12.44
C ALA A 75 1.50 -12.41 13.74
N GLN A 76 0.49 -11.61 14.02
CA GLN A 76 -0.43 -11.85 15.15
C GLN A 76 -1.23 -13.14 14.97
N TRP A 77 -1.72 -13.41 13.76
CA TRP A 77 -2.38 -14.67 13.45
C TRP A 77 -1.43 -15.86 13.64
N LEU A 78 -0.19 -15.78 13.12
CA LEU A 78 0.83 -16.81 13.34
C LEU A 78 1.10 -17.06 14.83
N CYS A 79 1.22 -16.00 15.62
CA CYS A 79 1.42 -16.08 17.06
C CYS A 79 0.27 -16.86 17.75
N ALA A 80 -0.96 -16.63 17.31
CA ALA A 80 -2.13 -17.34 17.83
C ALA A 80 -2.15 -18.82 17.41
N GLU A 81 -1.81 -19.14 16.16
CA GLU A 81 -1.72 -20.52 15.66
C GLU A 81 -0.63 -21.34 16.38
N ILE A 82 0.51 -20.71 16.68
CA ILE A 82 1.61 -21.33 17.43
C ILE A 82 1.24 -21.53 18.91
N GLY A 83 0.28 -20.75 19.44
CA GLY A 83 -0.14 -20.81 20.83
C GLY A 83 0.82 -20.16 21.83
N MET A 84 1.69 -19.25 21.36
CA MET A 84 2.70 -18.60 22.21
C MET A 84 2.22 -17.37 22.97
N GLY A 85 1.06 -16.78 22.58
CA GLY A 85 0.48 -15.62 23.25
C GLY A 85 1.45 -14.45 23.42
N ASP A 86 1.40 -13.80 24.60
CA ASP A 86 2.25 -12.64 24.93
C ASP A 86 3.68 -13.03 25.37
N SER A 87 4.08 -14.30 25.26
CA SER A 87 5.36 -14.80 25.79
C SER A 87 6.53 -14.75 24.80
N LEU A 88 6.35 -14.17 23.62
CA LEU A 88 7.38 -14.05 22.59
C LEU A 88 8.52 -13.12 23.03
N ASN A 89 9.74 -13.59 22.90
CA ASN A 89 10.91 -12.73 23.03
C ASN A 89 11.09 -11.85 21.75
N PRO A 90 11.90 -10.78 21.80
CA PRO A 90 12.09 -9.89 20.66
C PRO A 90 12.62 -10.56 19.38
N MET A 91 13.40 -11.64 19.53
CA MET A 91 13.93 -12.39 18.39
C MET A 91 12.82 -13.22 17.71
N GLU A 92 11.98 -13.87 18.49
CA GLU A 92 10.82 -14.62 17.98
C GLU A 92 9.81 -13.71 17.30
N GLN A 93 9.52 -12.53 17.88
CA GLN A 93 8.65 -11.51 17.25
C GLN A 93 9.20 -11.10 15.89
N ARG A 94 10.50 -10.90 15.78
CA ARG A 94 11.13 -10.54 14.50
C ARG A 94 11.01 -11.66 13.47
N ILE A 95 11.24 -12.91 13.88
CA ILE A 95 11.10 -14.08 13.00
C ILE A 95 9.68 -14.17 12.49
N LEU A 96 8.66 -13.99 13.34
CA LEU A 96 7.26 -14.01 12.92
C LEU A 96 6.95 -12.90 11.91
N LEU A 97 7.44 -11.68 12.11
CA LEU A 97 7.25 -10.57 11.18
C LEU A 97 7.93 -10.82 9.82
N GLU A 98 9.15 -11.34 9.83
CA GLU A 98 9.89 -11.68 8.60
C GLU A 98 9.16 -12.81 7.84
N THR A 99 8.66 -13.82 8.54
CA THR A 99 7.85 -14.91 7.97
C THR A 99 6.53 -14.41 7.41
N ALA A 100 5.83 -13.55 8.15
CA ALA A 100 4.57 -12.94 7.73
C ALA A 100 4.74 -12.12 6.45
N LYS A 101 5.80 -11.30 6.38
CA LYS A 101 6.13 -10.52 5.19
C LYS A 101 6.41 -11.39 3.98
N ALA A 102 7.24 -12.42 4.14
CA ALA A 102 7.56 -13.35 3.06
C ALA A 102 6.29 -14.06 2.56
N ALA A 103 5.44 -14.53 3.48
CA ALA A 103 4.17 -15.17 3.15
C ALA A 103 3.21 -14.23 2.39
N LYS A 104 3.07 -12.98 2.84
CA LYS A 104 2.27 -11.96 2.15
C LYS A 104 2.75 -11.75 0.72
N GLU A 105 4.07 -11.62 0.54
CA GLU A 105 4.67 -11.41 -0.79
C GLU A 105 4.45 -12.62 -1.71
N GLU A 106 4.57 -13.85 -1.19
CA GLU A 106 4.35 -15.07 -1.95
C GLU A 106 2.88 -15.27 -2.33
N LEU A 107 1.94 -14.87 -1.46
CA LEU A 107 0.49 -14.91 -1.74
C LEU A 107 0.04 -13.92 -2.83
N THR A 108 0.92 -13.07 -3.34
CA THR A 108 0.66 -12.25 -4.54
C THR A 108 0.41 -13.15 -5.75
N ASP A 109 1.19 -14.22 -5.90
CA ASP A 109 1.17 -15.11 -7.06
C ASP A 109 0.61 -16.51 -6.74
N SER A 110 0.42 -16.84 -5.45
CA SER A 110 -0.05 -18.15 -4.97
C SER A 110 -1.37 -18.02 -4.21
N ASP A 111 -2.18 -19.07 -4.18
CA ASP A 111 -3.42 -19.10 -3.40
C ASP A 111 -3.19 -19.56 -1.96
N GLU A 112 -2.09 -20.29 -1.73
CA GLU A 112 -1.67 -20.76 -0.41
C GLU A 112 -0.15 -20.86 -0.31
N VAL A 113 0.38 -20.73 0.91
CA VAL A 113 1.81 -20.83 1.24
C VAL A 113 1.97 -21.75 2.43
N GLN A 114 2.93 -22.69 2.33
CA GLN A 114 3.35 -23.52 3.45
C GLN A 114 4.34 -22.75 4.31
N LEU A 115 4.06 -22.70 5.59
CA LEU A 115 4.87 -21.98 6.55
C LEU A 115 5.54 -22.93 7.53
N GLU A 116 6.81 -22.69 7.76
CA GLU A 116 7.59 -23.34 8.82
C GLU A 116 8.25 -22.23 9.65
N VAL A 117 7.85 -22.10 10.90
CA VAL A 117 8.35 -21.05 11.79
C VAL A 117 8.42 -21.55 13.22
N LEU A 118 9.57 -21.39 13.85
CA LEU A 118 9.90 -21.98 15.13
C LEU A 118 9.68 -23.50 15.05
N ASP A 119 8.87 -24.09 15.96
CA ASP A 119 8.52 -25.51 15.97
C ASP A 119 7.13 -25.81 15.35
N TRP A 120 6.56 -24.82 14.64
CA TRP A 120 5.23 -24.93 14.04
C TRP A 120 5.30 -25.01 12.50
N GLN A 121 4.41 -25.82 11.94
CA GLN A 121 4.20 -25.92 10.50
C GLN A 121 2.71 -25.80 10.21
N GLY A 122 2.37 -25.05 9.17
CA GLY A 122 0.98 -24.87 8.75
C GLY A 122 0.86 -24.17 7.40
N THR A 123 -0.36 -23.82 7.03
CA THR A 123 -0.66 -23.20 5.74
C THR A 123 -1.38 -21.88 5.96
N LEU A 124 -0.93 -20.84 5.29
CA LEU A 124 -1.66 -19.57 5.16
C LEU A 124 -2.26 -19.50 3.75
N SER A 125 -3.59 -19.39 3.66
CA SER A 125 -4.26 -19.15 2.39
C SER A 125 -4.47 -17.65 2.15
N ARG A 126 -4.64 -17.28 0.86
CA ARG A 126 -5.03 -15.92 0.46
C ARG A 126 -6.32 -15.49 1.14
N GLU A 127 -7.33 -16.37 1.24
CA GLU A 127 -8.60 -16.08 1.90
C GLU A 127 -8.44 -15.71 3.38
N ILE A 128 -7.55 -16.43 4.10
CA ILE A 128 -7.22 -16.09 5.51
C ILE A 128 -6.53 -14.72 5.54
N MET A 129 -5.51 -14.50 4.70
CA MET A 129 -4.81 -13.21 4.63
C MET A 129 -5.77 -12.06 4.34
N ASP A 130 -6.64 -12.21 3.34
CA ASP A 130 -7.63 -11.20 2.97
C ASP A 130 -8.53 -10.84 4.15
N THR A 131 -9.00 -11.85 4.91
CA THR A 131 -9.80 -11.63 6.12
C THR A 131 -9.03 -10.85 7.19
N LEU A 132 -7.74 -11.14 7.37
CA LEU A 132 -6.89 -10.47 8.36
C LEU A 132 -6.65 -8.98 8.04
N ILE A 133 -6.59 -8.63 6.75
CA ILE A 133 -6.24 -7.28 6.30
C ILE A 133 -7.44 -6.46 5.79
N GLU A 134 -8.66 -7.03 5.72
CA GLU A 134 -9.86 -6.39 5.17
C GLU A 134 -10.13 -5.00 5.78
N ASP A 135 -10.08 -4.89 7.10
CA ASP A 135 -10.31 -3.63 7.80
C ASP A 135 -9.25 -2.56 7.49
N LEU A 136 -8.00 -2.98 7.24
CA LEU A 136 -6.90 -2.10 6.86
C LEU A 136 -7.12 -1.57 5.44
N VAL A 137 -7.46 -2.45 4.50
CA VAL A 137 -7.80 -2.05 3.12
C VAL A 137 -9.05 -1.17 3.11
N ALA A 138 -10.06 -1.45 3.93
CA ALA A 138 -11.24 -0.59 4.06
C ALA A 138 -10.91 0.84 4.53
N LYS A 139 -9.82 1.05 5.31
CA LYS A 139 -9.36 2.41 5.68
C LYS A 139 -8.88 3.18 4.45
N THR A 140 -8.14 2.54 3.54
CA THR A 140 -7.67 3.20 2.31
C THR A 140 -8.83 3.64 1.44
N VAL A 141 -9.86 2.77 1.27
CA VAL A 141 -11.08 3.09 0.52
C VAL A 141 -11.82 4.29 1.12
N ARG A 142 -11.89 4.38 2.46
CA ARG A 142 -12.49 5.55 3.13
C ARG A 142 -11.73 6.85 2.85
N ALA A 143 -10.40 6.79 2.84
CA ALA A 143 -9.55 7.94 2.51
C ALA A 143 -9.72 8.35 1.03
N CYS A 144 -9.79 7.39 0.09
CA CYS A 144 -10.07 7.65 -1.32
C CYS A 144 -11.42 8.37 -1.50
N ARG A 145 -12.49 7.89 -0.85
CA ARG A 145 -13.81 8.54 -0.91
C ARG A 145 -13.79 9.95 -0.35
N ARG A 146 -12.98 10.22 0.66
CA ARG A 146 -12.80 11.56 1.22
C ARG A 146 -12.08 12.47 0.23
N ALA A 147 -10.95 12.03 -0.33
CA ALA A 147 -10.20 12.79 -1.32
C ALA A 147 -11.03 13.15 -2.56
N LEU A 148 -11.86 12.22 -3.05
CA LEU A 148 -12.79 12.49 -4.16
C LEU A 148 -13.82 13.58 -3.82
N ARG A 149 -14.39 13.55 -2.61
CA ARG A 149 -15.31 14.61 -2.16
C ARG A 149 -14.61 15.96 -2.05
N ASP A 150 -13.41 15.99 -1.49
CA ASP A 150 -12.63 17.21 -1.31
C ASP A 150 -12.19 17.81 -2.66
N ALA A 151 -11.93 16.95 -3.65
CA ALA A 151 -11.69 17.35 -5.05
C ALA A 151 -12.94 17.81 -5.79
N GLY A 152 -14.15 17.59 -5.26
CA GLY A 152 -15.40 17.83 -5.96
C GLY A 152 -15.61 16.93 -7.19
N VAL A 153 -15.02 15.71 -7.17
CA VAL A 153 -15.01 14.78 -8.32
C VAL A 153 -15.79 13.52 -7.97
N GLY A 154 -16.68 13.11 -8.86
CA GLY A 154 -17.38 11.82 -8.75
C GLY A 154 -16.50 10.66 -9.23
N VAL A 155 -16.73 9.45 -8.71
CA VAL A 155 -15.98 8.23 -9.10
C VAL A 155 -15.99 8.02 -10.61
N GLY A 156 -17.12 8.26 -11.27
CA GLY A 156 -17.27 8.10 -12.73
C GLY A 156 -16.53 9.15 -13.59
N ALA A 157 -15.90 10.15 -12.95
CA ALA A 157 -15.11 11.16 -13.64
C ALA A 157 -13.59 10.88 -13.56
N ILE A 158 -13.19 9.77 -12.93
CA ILE A 158 -11.79 9.31 -12.90
C ILE A 158 -11.51 8.58 -14.21
N ASP A 159 -10.58 9.08 -14.99
CA ASP A 159 -10.17 8.49 -16.27
C ASP A 159 -9.09 7.41 -16.08
N ASN A 160 -8.18 7.61 -15.09
CA ASN A 160 -7.08 6.69 -14.81
C ASN A 160 -6.84 6.56 -13.31
N VAL A 161 -6.44 5.35 -12.88
CA VAL A 161 -5.92 5.08 -11.55
C VAL A 161 -4.51 4.54 -11.68
N VAL A 162 -3.56 5.14 -10.97
CA VAL A 162 -2.18 4.67 -10.87
C VAL A 162 -1.96 4.09 -9.49
N LEU A 163 -1.57 2.84 -9.44
CA LEU A 163 -1.21 2.14 -8.20
C LEU A 163 0.31 2.23 -8.02
N VAL A 164 0.73 2.79 -6.89
CA VAL A 164 2.14 2.97 -6.51
C VAL A 164 2.38 2.31 -5.16
N GLY A 165 3.62 1.90 -4.91
CA GLY A 165 4.01 1.22 -3.68
C GLY A 165 3.88 -0.30 -3.75
N GLY A 166 4.79 -0.98 -3.04
CA GLY A 166 4.87 -2.45 -3.08
C GLY A 166 3.62 -3.16 -2.57
N SER A 167 2.93 -2.55 -1.59
CA SER A 167 1.74 -3.13 -0.96
C SER A 167 0.51 -3.11 -1.87
N THR A 168 0.53 -2.36 -2.97
CA THR A 168 -0.54 -2.42 -4.00
C THR A 168 -0.54 -3.72 -4.80
N ARG A 169 0.48 -4.56 -4.64
CA ARG A 169 0.51 -5.91 -5.22
C ARG A 169 -0.31 -6.93 -4.43
N THR A 170 -0.72 -6.60 -3.21
CA THR A 170 -1.60 -7.45 -2.40
C THR A 170 -2.95 -7.62 -3.11
N PRO A 171 -3.40 -8.87 -3.38
CA PRO A 171 -4.57 -9.10 -4.24
C PRO A 171 -5.87 -8.44 -3.79
N LEU A 172 -6.05 -8.22 -2.48
CA LEU A 172 -7.22 -7.55 -1.92
C LEU A 172 -7.22 -6.03 -2.18
N VAL A 173 -6.07 -5.43 -2.46
CA VAL A 173 -5.94 -3.99 -2.77
C VAL A 173 -6.35 -3.71 -4.19
#